data_8a785035964a51d952ef1aea618cdc62
#
_entry.id   8a785035964a51d952ef1aea618cdc62
#
_cell.length_a   1.000
_cell.length_b   1.000
_cell.length_c   1.000
_cell.angle_alpha   90.00
_cell.angle_beta   90.00
_cell.angle_gamma   90.00
#
_symmetry.space_group_name_H-M   'P 1'
#
loop_
_entity.id
_entity.type
_entity.pdbx_description
1 polymer ?
#
loop_
_entity_poly.entity_id
_entity_poly.type
_entity_poly.pdbx_seq_one_letter_code
_entity_poly.pdbx_strand_id
1 'polypeptide(L)'
;MMYQAAYKEEKAVAIRYPRGGQAVLPEDYKYEKHAFDIIGDDSKDICLVTYGRETECCCEAVKECDNAFVLKLNKIKPLSNEIADVLKNTKKIFFLEEGIKSGGVGECFAELLLENGVNAEYRHICINDEFVKQASVDSQLKKYCLDAQSVIDIVNEKI
;
A
#
# COMPACT_ATOMS: atom_id res chain seq x y z
N MET A 1 8.89 16.46 -5.70
CA MET A 1 9.55 15.45 -6.55
C MET A 1 8.58 14.76 -7.50
N MET A 2 7.45 14.13 -7.08
CA MET A 2 6.48 13.50 -8.00
C MET A 2 5.95 14.45 -9.09
N TYR A 3 5.63 15.70 -8.77
CA TYR A 3 5.23 16.71 -9.75
C TYR A 3 6.29 16.97 -10.82
N GLN A 4 7.56 17.04 -10.42
CA GLN A 4 8.66 17.25 -11.36
C GLN A 4 8.88 16.03 -12.26
N ALA A 5 8.67 14.82 -11.74
CA ALA A 5 8.73 13.59 -12.51
C ALA A 5 7.58 13.52 -13.52
N ALA A 6 6.36 13.83 -13.08
CA ALA A 6 5.16 13.84 -13.93
C ALA A 6 5.25 14.91 -15.04
N TYR A 7 5.76 16.10 -14.73
CA TYR A 7 5.91 17.17 -15.70
C TYR A 7 6.86 16.84 -16.86
N LYS A 8 7.78 15.91 -16.63
CA LYS A 8 8.73 15.45 -17.67
C LYS A 8 8.20 14.30 -18.54
N GLU A 9 6.99 13.80 -18.25
CA GLU A 9 6.37 12.77 -19.08
C GLU A 9 5.76 13.43 -20.34
N GLU A 10 5.96 12.80 -21.49
CA GLU A 10 5.38 13.24 -22.77
C GLU A 10 3.91 12.82 -22.95
N LYS A 11 3.31 12.24 -21.92
CA LYS A 11 1.94 11.70 -21.91
C LYS A 11 1.11 12.37 -20.83
N ALA A 12 -0.20 12.25 -20.93
CA ALA A 12 -1.10 12.67 -19.86
C ALA A 12 -0.82 11.89 -18.57
N VAL A 13 -0.63 12.59 -17.45
CA VAL A 13 -0.36 12.05 -16.13
C VAL A 13 -1.40 12.55 -15.15
N ALA A 14 -1.97 11.64 -14.36
CA ALA A 14 -2.82 11.97 -13.23
C ALA A 14 -2.05 11.74 -11.93
N ILE A 15 -2.03 12.75 -11.05
CA ILE A 15 -1.39 12.65 -9.72
C ILE A 15 -2.48 12.61 -8.67
N ARG A 16 -2.53 11.53 -7.89
CA ARG A 16 -3.39 11.42 -6.71
C ARG A 16 -2.60 11.87 -5.48
N TYR A 17 -3.23 12.67 -4.65
CA TYR A 17 -2.67 13.12 -3.38
C TYR A 17 -3.77 13.21 -2.32
N PRO A 18 -3.46 12.94 -1.05
CA PRO A 18 -4.45 13.00 0.02
C PRO A 18 -4.87 14.45 0.30
N ARG A 19 -6.10 14.62 0.76
CA ARG A 19 -6.54 15.87 1.36
C ARG A 19 -5.99 15.97 2.78
N GLY A 20 -5.18 16.98 3.05
CA GLY A 20 -4.49 17.15 4.34
C GLY A 20 -2.98 16.96 4.21
N GLY A 21 -2.34 16.38 5.21
CA GLY A 21 -0.90 16.11 5.21
C GLY A 21 -0.51 14.93 4.33
N GLN A 22 0.75 14.91 3.93
CA GLN A 22 1.37 13.73 3.31
C GLN A 22 1.88 12.78 4.39
N ALA A 23 2.08 11.51 4.02
CA ALA A 23 2.69 10.51 4.89
C ALA A 23 4.07 10.95 5.39
N VAL A 24 4.35 10.69 6.67
CA VAL A 24 5.68 10.78 7.23
C VAL A 24 6.40 9.47 6.90
N LEU A 25 7.46 9.57 6.12
CA LEU A 25 8.27 8.43 5.69
C LEU A 25 9.52 8.33 6.56
N PRO A 26 10.19 7.16 6.61
CA PRO A 26 11.46 7.02 7.32
C PRO A 26 12.48 8.10 6.93
N GLU A 27 13.32 8.55 7.88
CA GLU A 27 14.27 9.65 7.64
C GLU A 27 15.30 9.35 6.56
N ASP A 28 15.63 8.09 6.37
CA ASP A 28 16.55 7.58 5.36
C ASP A 28 15.87 7.32 4.00
N TYR A 29 14.54 7.45 3.92
CA TYR A 29 13.80 7.23 2.68
C TYR A 29 14.15 8.28 1.63
N LYS A 30 14.58 7.81 0.47
CA LYS A 30 14.85 8.64 -0.71
C LYS A 30 13.90 8.26 -1.84
N TYR A 31 13.11 9.23 -2.29
CA TYR A 31 12.28 9.05 -3.47
C TYR A 31 13.16 8.90 -4.72
N GLU A 32 13.00 7.79 -5.41
CA GLU A 32 13.52 7.56 -6.75
C GLU A 32 12.37 7.42 -7.76
N LYS A 33 12.67 7.59 -9.05
CA LYS A 33 11.64 7.49 -10.10
C LYS A 33 11.37 6.02 -10.46
N HIS A 34 10.97 5.22 -9.48
CA HIS A 34 10.56 3.83 -9.67
C HIS A 34 9.04 3.71 -9.64
N ALA A 35 8.51 2.60 -10.17
CA ALA A 35 7.08 2.30 -10.12
C ALA A 35 6.62 1.98 -8.69
N PHE A 36 7.51 1.45 -7.87
CA PHE A 36 7.30 1.15 -6.45
C PHE A 36 8.64 1.22 -5.70
N ASP A 37 8.56 1.33 -4.39
CA ASP A 37 9.70 1.29 -3.48
C ASP A 37 9.51 0.17 -2.46
N ILE A 38 10.61 -0.43 -2.01
CA ILE A 38 10.63 -1.39 -0.91
C ILE A 38 11.17 -0.68 0.32
N ILE A 39 10.47 -0.81 1.45
CA ILE A 39 10.88 -0.27 2.75
C ILE A 39 11.00 -1.44 3.71
N GLY A 40 12.20 -1.70 4.18
CA GLY A 40 12.55 -2.87 4.98
C GLY A 40 13.20 -3.97 4.16
N ASP A 41 13.14 -5.20 4.67
CA ASP A 41 13.78 -6.39 4.10
C ASP A 41 12.74 -7.25 3.37
N ASP A 42 12.82 -7.33 2.05
CA ASP A 42 11.89 -8.08 1.18
C ASP A 42 12.07 -9.60 1.21
N SER A 43 13.03 -10.11 1.97
CA SER A 43 13.16 -11.54 2.24
C SER A 43 12.16 -12.07 3.27
N LYS A 44 11.39 -11.17 3.92
CA LYS A 44 10.41 -11.50 4.94
C LYS A 44 9.12 -12.09 4.35
N ASP A 45 8.38 -12.82 5.18
CA ASP A 45 7.20 -13.58 4.75
C ASP A 45 5.95 -12.72 4.49
N ILE A 46 5.88 -11.51 5.07
CA ILE A 46 4.68 -10.66 5.04
C ILE A 46 4.97 -9.35 4.33
N CYS A 47 4.16 -9.03 3.31
CA CYS A 47 4.25 -7.75 2.61
C CYS A 47 3.01 -6.88 2.89
N LEU A 48 3.23 -5.65 3.33
CA LEU A 48 2.22 -4.59 3.38
C LEU A 48 2.32 -3.76 2.10
N VAL A 49 1.35 -3.91 1.20
CA VAL A 49 1.32 -3.15 -0.05
C VAL A 49 0.40 -1.96 0.12
N THR A 50 0.86 -0.77 -0.25
CA THR A 50 0.07 0.44 -0.10
C THR A 50 0.54 1.58 -1.01
N TYR A 51 -0.18 2.67 -0.98
CA TYR A 51 0.19 3.94 -1.62
C TYR A 51 -0.40 5.13 -0.86
N GLY A 52 0.16 6.32 -1.11
CA GLY A 52 -0.37 7.54 -0.49
C GLY A 52 -0.12 7.59 1.01
N ARG A 53 -1.12 8.02 1.76
CA ARG A 53 -1.03 8.27 3.20
C ARG A 53 -0.86 7.00 4.03
N GLU A 54 -1.46 5.89 3.62
CA GLU A 54 -1.38 4.61 4.34
C GLU A 54 0.05 4.08 4.45
N THR A 55 0.98 4.62 3.66
CA THR A 55 2.41 4.29 3.77
C THR A 55 2.96 4.56 5.16
N GLU A 56 2.54 5.64 5.82
CA GLU A 56 2.95 5.98 7.19
C GLU A 56 2.53 4.88 8.17
N CYS A 57 1.25 4.52 8.17
CA CYS A 57 0.71 3.47 9.05
C CYS A 57 1.40 2.12 8.82
N CYS A 58 1.67 1.77 7.55
CA CYS A 58 2.41 0.55 7.23
C CYS A 58 3.87 0.60 7.72
N CYS A 59 4.54 1.75 7.58
CA CYS A 59 5.90 1.93 8.09
C CYS A 59 5.97 1.86 9.62
N GLU A 60 4.96 2.35 10.32
CA GLU A 60 4.85 2.20 11.77
C GLU A 60 4.61 0.74 12.16
N ALA A 61 3.70 0.06 11.47
CA ALA A 61 3.39 -1.33 11.74
C ALA A 61 4.60 -2.26 11.57
N VAL A 62 5.43 -2.09 10.56
CA VAL A 62 6.61 -2.95 10.35
C VAL A 62 7.72 -2.74 11.37
N LYS A 63 7.70 -1.65 12.15
CA LYS A 63 8.62 -1.48 13.29
C LYS A 63 8.28 -2.41 14.45
N GLU A 64 7.00 -2.78 14.57
CA GLU A 64 6.47 -3.66 15.61
C GLU A 64 6.25 -5.11 15.11
N CYS A 65 6.50 -5.37 13.83
CA CYS A 65 6.27 -6.65 13.17
C CYS A 65 7.56 -7.13 12.49
N ASP A 66 8.36 -7.95 13.20
CA ASP A 66 9.70 -8.37 12.75
C ASP A 66 9.70 -9.11 11.39
N ASN A 67 8.59 -9.75 11.00
CA ASN A 67 8.49 -10.56 9.79
C ASN A 67 7.71 -9.87 8.66
N ALA A 68 7.71 -8.54 8.63
CA ALA A 68 6.99 -7.78 7.62
C ALA A 68 7.85 -6.68 6.97
N PHE A 69 7.52 -6.35 5.72
CA PHE A 69 8.10 -5.23 4.98
C PHE A 69 7.00 -4.46 4.23
N VAL A 70 7.32 -3.27 3.72
CA VAL A 70 6.37 -2.44 2.97
C VAL A 70 6.77 -2.38 1.50
N LEU A 71 5.81 -2.59 0.61
CA LEU A 71 5.90 -2.27 -0.80
C LEU A 71 5.01 -1.05 -1.09
N LYS A 72 5.66 0.09 -1.28
CA LYS A 72 4.98 1.36 -1.54
C LYS A 72 4.85 1.58 -3.04
N LEU A 73 3.62 1.65 -3.54
CA LEU A 73 3.35 1.96 -4.94
C LEU A 73 3.54 3.47 -5.20
N ASN A 74 4.41 3.81 -6.13
CA ASN A 74 4.57 5.17 -6.67
C ASN A 74 3.72 5.37 -7.92
N LYS A 75 3.46 4.28 -8.64
CA LYS A 75 2.63 4.24 -9.84
C LYS A 75 1.56 3.18 -9.67
N ILE A 76 0.30 3.60 -9.66
CA ILE A 76 -0.85 2.73 -9.43
C ILE A 76 -1.56 2.30 -10.74
N LYS A 77 -1.22 2.92 -11.87
CA LYS A 77 -1.77 2.55 -13.18
C LYS A 77 -0.85 2.98 -14.32
N PRO A 78 -0.40 2.06 -15.18
CA PRO A 78 -0.47 0.61 -14.95
C PRO A 78 0.41 0.20 -13.76
N LEU A 79 0.07 -0.92 -13.11
CA LEU A 79 0.95 -1.57 -12.15
C LEU A 79 2.16 -2.18 -12.89
N SER A 80 3.32 -2.26 -12.23
CA SER A 80 4.51 -2.89 -12.78
C SER A 80 4.49 -4.40 -12.55
N ASN A 81 4.75 -5.20 -13.57
CA ASN A 81 4.88 -6.65 -13.42
C ASN A 81 6.09 -7.05 -12.57
N GLU A 82 7.10 -6.19 -12.44
CA GLU A 82 8.27 -6.42 -11.57
C GLU A 82 7.87 -6.63 -10.09
N ILE A 83 6.70 -6.14 -9.69
CA ILE A 83 6.13 -6.37 -8.35
C ILE A 83 5.99 -7.87 -8.07
N ALA A 84 5.57 -8.65 -9.05
CA ALA A 84 5.38 -10.08 -8.89
C ALA A 84 6.69 -10.82 -8.63
N ASP A 85 7.80 -10.36 -9.23
CA ASP A 85 9.12 -10.94 -8.98
C ASP A 85 9.59 -10.73 -7.54
N VAL A 86 9.33 -9.53 -6.97
CA VAL A 86 9.60 -9.22 -5.57
C VAL A 86 8.77 -10.10 -4.62
N LEU A 87 7.49 -10.28 -4.95
CA LEU A 87 6.54 -10.98 -4.07
C LEU A 87 6.50 -12.51 -4.24
N LYS A 88 7.35 -13.07 -5.09
CA LYS A 88 7.33 -14.50 -5.46
C LYS A 88 7.45 -15.46 -4.28
N ASN A 89 8.19 -15.07 -3.25
CA ASN A 89 8.44 -15.88 -2.05
C ASN A 89 7.65 -15.41 -0.83
N THR A 90 6.87 -14.34 -0.96
CA THR A 90 6.04 -13.80 0.12
C THR A 90 4.89 -14.76 0.41
N LYS A 91 4.61 -15.01 1.69
CA LYS A 91 3.54 -15.92 2.12
C LYS A 91 2.21 -15.21 2.32
N LYS A 92 2.23 -13.97 2.83
CA LYS A 92 1.04 -13.16 3.08
C LYS A 92 1.20 -11.76 2.52
N ILE A 93 0.18 -11.28 1.86
CA ILE A 93 0.14 -9.95 1.27
C ILE A 93 -1.11 -9.24 1.77
N PHE A 94 -0.93 -8.12 2.47
CA PHE A 94 -1.99 -7.22 2.87
C PHE A 94 -1.94 -5.98 1.99
N PHE A 95 -2.98 -5.74 1.21
CA PHE A 95 -3.10 -4.53 0.41
C PHE A 95 -3.98 -3.52 1.14
N LEU A 96 -3.44 -2.34 1.47
CA LEU A 96 -4.10 -1.31 2.24
C LEU A 96 -4.36 -0.08 1.38
N GLU A 97 -5.62 0.35 1.29
CA GLU A 97 -5.99 1.57 0.56
C GLU A 97 -7.24 2.25 1.12
N GLU A 98 -7.30 3.57 1.05
CA GLU A 98 -8.52 4.36 1.28
C GLU A 98 -9.52 4.25 0.09
N GLY A 99 -9.30 3.31 -0.81
CA GLY A 99 -10.16 3.04 -1.95
C GLY A 99 -11.35 2.16 -1.58
N ILE A 100 -12.30 2.08 -2.50
CA ILE A 100 -13.41 1.15 -2.43
C ILE A 100 -12.93 -0.24 -2.84
N LYS A 101 -13.53 -1.29 -2.26
CA LYS A 101 -13.14 -2.68 -2.53
C LYS A 101 -13.29 -3.06 -3.99
N SER A 102 -14.45 -2.81 -4.58
CA SER A 102 -14.70 -3.11 -5.99
C SER A 102 -14.25 -1.95 -6.89
N GLY A 103 -13.38 -2.24 -7.85
CA GLY A 103 -12.77 -1.23 -8.72
C GLY A 103 -11.61 -0.45 -8.07
N GLY A 104 -11.19 -0.80 -6.86
CA GLY A 104 -10.01 -0.26 -6.21
C GLY A 104 -8.70 -0.79 -6.82
N VAL A 105 -7.58 -0.20 -6.42
CA VAL A 105 -6.25 -0.63 -6.90
C VAL A 105 -5.92 -2.04 -6.41
N GLY A 106 -6.38 -2.40 -5.21
CA GLY A 106 -6.15 -3.72 -4.63
C GLY A 106 -6.79 -4.86 -5.43
N GLU A 107 -7.91 -4.61 -6.11
CA GLU A 107 -8.53 -5.61 -7.02
C GLU A 107 -7.63 -5.86 -8.24
N CYS A 108 -7.16 -4.81 -8.91
CA CYS A 108 -6.20 -4.94 -10.01
C CYS A 108 -4.86 -5.54 -9.56
N PHE A 109 -4.47 -5.29 -8.32
CA PHE A 109 -3.27 -5.87 -7.74
C PHE A 109 -3.42 -7.39 -7.53
N ALA A 110 -4.58 -7.84 -7.05
CA ALA A 110 -4.88 -9.27 -6.93
C ALA A 110 -4.84 -9.98 -8.31
N GLU A 111 -5.38 -9.33 -9.35
CA GLU A 111 -5.31 -9.81 -10.72
C GLU A 111 -3.85 -9.97 -11.18
N LEU A 112 -3.01 -8.95 -10.95
CA LEU A 112 -1.59 -9.01 -11.25
C LEU A 112 -0.88 -10.18 -10.57
N LEU A 113 -1.16 -10.45 -9.28
CA LEU A 113 -0.59 -11.58 -8.57
C LEU A 113 -0.99 -12.92 -9.21
N LEU A 114 -2.26 -13.07 -9.54
CA LEU A 114 -2.79 -14.29 -10.18
C LEU A 114 -2.18 -14.52 -11.56
N GLU A 115 -2.13 -13.50 -12.42
CA GLU A 115 -1.57 -13.60 -13.76
C GLU A 115 -0.08 -13.97 -13.75
N ASN A 116 0.66 -13.56 -12.73
CA ASN A 116 2.09 -13.85 -12.58
C ASN A 116 2.38 -15.07 -11.68
N GLY A 117 1.36 -15.81 -11.24
CA GLY A 117 1.52 -17.05 -10.48
C GLY A 117 2.10 -16.85 -9.08
N VAL A 118 1.91 -15.68 -8.46
CA VAL A 118 2.27 -15.44 -7.06
C VAL A 118 1.29 -16.18 -6.16
N ASN A 119 1.79 -17.15 -5.40
CA ASN A 119 0.98 -17.99 -4.51
C ASN A 119 1.12 -17.55 -3.06
N ALA A 120 0.42 -16.47 -2.69
CA ALA A 120 0.40 -15.91 -1.34
C ALA A 120 -1.04 -15.79 -0.83
N GLU A 121 -1.24 -15.83 0.48
CA GLU A 121 -2.50 -15.41 1.07
C GLU A 121 -2.68 -13.91 0.84
N TYR A 122 -3.75 -13.51 0.17
CA TYR A 122 -4.04 -12.11 -0.15
C TYR A 122 -5.23 -11.58 0.64
N ARG A 123 -5.05 -10.46 1.33
CA ARG A 123 -6.12 -9.74 2.02
C ARG A 123 -6.13 -8.28 1.59
N HIS A 124 -7.30 -7.83 1.14
CA HIS A 124 -7.54 -6.45 0.73
C HIS A 124 -8.24 -5.69 1.86
N ILE A 125 -7.54 -4.77 2.49
CA ILE A 125 -8.01 -3.92 3.58
C ILE A 125 -8.34 -2.56 2.99
N CYS A 126 -9.62 -2.26 2.92
CA CYS A 126 -10.13 -1.10 2.20
C CYS A 126 -11.54 -0.73 2.69
N ILE A 127 -12.12 0.29 2.12
CA ILE A 127 -13.50 0.67 2.37
C ILE A 127 -14.41 -0.27 1.60
N ASN A 128 -15.39 -0.88 2.28
CA ASN A 128 -16.44 -1.64 1.63
C ASN A 128 -17.30 -0.73 0.73
N ASP A 129 -18.13 -1.33 -0.13
CA ASP A 129 -19.05 -0.58 -0.98
C ASP A 129 -20.18 0.06 -0.13
N GLU A 130 -19.82 1.11 0.58
CA GLU A 130 -20.71 1.88 1.45
C GLU A 130 -20.40 3.38 1.40
N PHE A 131 -21.39 4.19 1.72
CA PHE A 131 -21.18 5.63 1.94
C PHE A 131 -20.47 5.87 3.27
N VAL A 132 -19.28 6.44 3.22
CA VAL A 132 -18.51 6.83 4.40
C VAL A 132 -19.21 8.00 5.09
N LYS A 133 -19.65 7.81 6.33
CA LYS A 133 -20.23 8.87 7.14
C LYS A 133 -19.17 9.91 7.51
N GLN A 134 -19.58 11.18 7.61
CA GLN A 134 -18.67 12.24 8.02
C GLN A 134 -18.14 12.00 9.43
N ALA A 135 -16.82 12.01 9.56
CA ALA A 135 -16.08 11.90 10.82
C ALA A 135 -14.69 12.51 10.66
N SER A 136 -13.90 12.57 11.73
CA SER A 136 -12.47 12.90 11.62
C SER A 136 -11.74 11.81 10.83
N VAL A 137 -10.62 12.17 10.20
CA VAL A 137 -9.78 11.23 9.45
C VAL A 137 -9.36 10.06 10.34
N ASP A 138 -8.87 10.32 11.54
CA ASP A 138 -8.42 9.29 12.48
C ASP A 138 -9.52 8.31 12.86
N SER A 139 -10.75 8.82 13.07
CA SER A 139 -11.92 7.96 13.38
C SER A 139 -12.30 7.08 12.19
N GLN A 140 -12.14 7.59 10.97
CA GLN A 140 -12.40 6.83 9.74
C GLN A 140 -11.33 5.76 9.52
N LEU A 141 -10.05 6.11 9.62
CA LEU A 141 -8.95 5.14 9.50
C LEU A 141 -9.12 3.98 10.50
N LYS A 142 -9.42 4.31 11.76
CA LYS A 142 -9.67 3.29 12.79
C LYS A 142 -10.88 2.41 12.46
N LYS A 143 -11.97 3.01 11.97
CA LYS A 143 -13.19 2.24 11.59
C LYS A 143 -12.92 1.22 10.49
N TYR A 144 -12.05 1.58 9.53
CA TYR A 144 -11.74 0.72 8.38
C TYR A 144 -10.44 -0.08 8.54
N CYS A 145 -9.88 -0.11 9.75
CA CYS A 145 -8.64 -0.83 10.07
C CYS A 145 -7.44 -0.36 9.23
N LEU A 146 -7.38 0.92 8.91
CA LEU A 146 -6.30 1.56 8.16
C LEU A 146 -5.36 2.39 9.05
N ASP A 147 -5.58 2.42 10.36
CA ASP A 147 -4.64 3.01 11.34
C ASP A 147 -3.53 2.02 11.71
N ALA A 148 -2.39 2.51 12.19
CA ALA A 148 -1.21 1.70 12.47
C ALA A 148 -1.48 0.55 13.45
N GLN A 149 -2.25 0.81 14.53
CA GLN A 149 -2.56 -0.22 15.52
C GLN A 149 -3.40 -1.37 14.92
N SER A 150 -4.42 -1.03 14.13
CA SER A 150 -5.23 -2.02 13.44
C SER A 150 -4.40 -2.85 12.46
N VAL A 151 -3.46 -2.23 11.75
CA VAL A 151 -2.54 -2.92 10.84
C VAL A 151 -1.64 -3.90 11.61
N ILE A 152 -1.08 -3.48 12.75
CA ILE A 152 -0.29 -4.35 13.65
C ILE A 152 -1.12 -5.55 14.10
N ASP A 153 -2.37 -5.32 14.50
CA ASP A 153 -3.24 -6.39 15.00
C ASP A 153 -3.64 -7.38 13.89
N ILE A 154 -3.86 -6.89 12.66
CA ILE A 154 -4.10 -7.72 11.48
C ILE A 154 -2.88 -8.56 11.14
N VAL A 155 -1.69 -7.96 11.08
CA VAL A 155 -0.44 -8.68 10.76
C VAL A 155 -0.15 -9.77 11.79
N ASN A 156 -0.45 -9.51 13.07
CA ASN A 156 -0.29 -10.45 14.17
C ASN A 156 -1.50 -11.40 14.36
N GLU A 157 -2.47 -11.39 13.45
CA GLU A 157 -3.67 -12.26 13.49
C GLU A 157 -4.48 -12.14 14.79
N LYS A 158 -4.57 -10.94 15.34
CA LYS A 158 -5.37 -10.66 16.53
C LYS A 158 -6.82 -10.30 16.21
N ILE A 159 -7.10 -9.92 14.94
CA ILE A 159 -8.44 -9.58 14.41
C ILE A 159 -8.60 -10.09 12.96
#